data_8554931eb9cd3dbc3cca41ffc20f1e0d
#
_entry.id   8554931eb9cd3dbc3cca41ffc20f1e0d
#
_cell.length_a   1.000
_cell.length_b   1.000
_cell.length_c   1.000
_cell.angle_alpha   90.00
_cell.angle_beta   90.00
_cell.angle_gamma   90.00
#
_symmetry.space_group_name_H-M   'P 1'
#
loop_
_entity.id
_entity.type
_entity.pdbx_description
1 polymer ?
#
loop_
_entity_poly.entity_id
_entity_poly.type
_entity_poly.pdbx_seq_one_letter_code
_entity_poly.pdbx_strand_id
1 'polypeptide(L)'
;MVNLRAGREAAGLTQKQLAELVGIAQSNLSAYESGRRSASPAMVERIRHAMRRPSDALAEHRGEVRSIIARYGAERPRVFGSVARGEDTPTSDLDILVVVPRGSAWTFGRIAPELEALLGVEVDVVSEGGLHGRYRGILDEAVPL
;
A
#
# COMPACT_ATOMS: atom_id res chain seq x y z
N MET A 1 -23.79 -9.14 5.60
CA MET A 1 -22.82 -10.06 6.22
C MET A 1 -21.51 -10.01 5.46
N VAL A 2 -20.40 -9.86 6.13
CA VAL A 2 -19.09 -9.78 5.51
C VAL A 2 -18.60 -11.19 5.18
N ASN A 3 -18.28 -11.43 3.91
CA ASN A 3 -17.71 -12.70 3.49
C ASN A 3 -16.17 -12.60 3.56
N LEU A 4 -15.61 -12.96 4.71
CA LEU A 4 -14.17 -12.89 4.96
C LEU A 4 -13.36 -13.77 3.98
N ARG A 5 -13.89 -14.94 3.66
CA ARG A 5 -13.25 -15.88 2.73
C ARG A 5 -13.15 -15.28 1.33
N ALA A 6 -14.23 -14.73 0.81
CA ALA A 6 -14.23 -14.11 -0.51
C ALA A 6 -13.28 -12.90 -0.57
N GLY A 7 -13.23 -12.09 0.49
CA GLY A 7 -12.29 -10.98 0.59
C GLY A 7 -10.84 -11.44 0.57
N ARG A 8 -10.52 -12.49 1.32
CA ARG A 8 -9.16 -13.07 1.35
C ARG A 8 -8.74 -13.63 -0.01
N GLU A 9 -9.63 -14.38 -0.64
CA GLU A 9 -9.36 -14.98 -1.96
C GLU A 9 -9.17 -13.89 -3.02
N ALA A 10 -9.99 -12.84 -3.00
CA ALA A 10 -9.83 -11.67 -3.88
C ALA A 10 -8.51 -10.92 -3.64
N ALA A 11 -8.02 -10.90 -2.40
CA ALA A 11 -6.72 -10.33 -2.04
C ALA A 11 -5.53 -11.24 -2.39
N GLY A 12 -5.78 -12.46 -2.88
CA GLY A 12 -4.73 -13.41 -3.25
C GLY A 12 -4.00 -14.04 -2.05
N LEU A 13 -4.62 -14.05 -0.88
CA LEU A 13 -4.02 -14.56 0.35
C LEU A 13 -4.52 -15.97 0.69
N THR A 14 -3.60 -16.81 1.19
CA THR A 14 -3.98 -18.05 1.86
C THR A 14 -4.50 -17.76 3.28
N GLN A 15 -5.22 -18.71 3.88
CA GLN A 15 -5.63 -18.57 5.29
C GLN A 15 -4.43 -18.37 6.22
N LYS A 16 -3.35 -19.10 5.97
CA LYS A 16 -2.12 -18.98 6.76
C LYS A 16 -1.53 -17.57 6.68
N GLN A 17 -1.40 -17.03 5.46
CA GLN A 17 -0.86 -15.69 5.24
C GLN A 17 -1.72 -14.62 5.92
N LEU A 18 -3.03 -14.68 5.77
CA LEU A 18 -3.92 -13.70 6.41
C LEU A 18 -3.89 -13.84 7.94
N ALA A 19 -3.86 -15.06 8.47
CA ALA A 19 -3.76 -15.29 9.91
C ALA A 19 -2.48 -14.69 10.49
N GLU A 20 -1.34 -14.86 9.81
CA GLU A 20 -0.07 -14.26 10.18
C GLU A 20 -0.12 -12.72 10.16
N LEU A 21 -0.69 -12.12 9.13
CA LEU A 21 -0.87 -10.66 9.03
C LEU A 21 -1.75 -10.08 10.15
N VAL A 22 -2.78 -10.80 10.53
CA VAL A 22 -3.72 -10.39 11.59
C VAL A 22 -3.16 -10.69 12.99
N GLY A 23 -2.23 -11.63 13.10
CA GLY A 23 -1.66 -12.08 14.38
C GLY A 23 -2.58 -13.04 15.14
N ILE A 24 -3.30 -13.92 14.44
CA ILE A 24 -4.18 -14.95 15.00
C ILE A 24 -3.80 -16.34 14.50
N ALA A 25 -4.26 -17.37 15.19
CA ALA A 25 -4.10 -18.74 14.71
C ALA A 25 -4.93 -18.98 13.43
N GLN A 26 -4.38 -19.75 12.49
CA GLN A 26 -5.07 -20.11 11.25
C GLN A 26 -6.41 -20.80 11.54
N SER A 27 -6.47 -21.64 12.58
CA SER A 27 -7.70 -22.32 13.02
C SER A 27 -8.81 -21.35 13.43
N ASN A 28 -8.46 -20.21 14.03
CA ASN A 28 -9.43 -19.17 14.37
C ASN A 28 -9.98 -18.50 13.10
N LEU A 29 -9.09 -18.16 12.16
CA LEU A 29 -9.53 -17.60 10.88
C LEU A 29 -10.44 -18.56 10.11
N SER A 30 -10.07 -19.84 10.06
CA SER A 30 -10.88 -20.90 9.45
C SER A 30 -12.28 -20.99 10.10
N ALA A 31 -12.36 -20.90 11.43
CA ALA A 31 -13.63 -20.91 12.14
C ALA A 31 -14.49 -19.67 11.83
N TYR A 32 -13.88 -18.50 11.68
CA TYR A 32 -14.58 -17.29 11.27
C TYR A 32 -15.10 -17.39 9.83
N GLU A 33 -14.28 -17.86 8.90
CA GLU A 33 -14.67 -18.01 7.49
C GLU A 33 -15.79 -19.04 7.29
N SER A 34 -15.80 -20.11 8.07
CA SER A 34 -16.82 -21.17 7.99
C SER A 34 -18.09 -20.87 8.76
N GLY A 35 -18.12 -19.80 9.55
CA GLY A 35 -19.25 -19.45 10.41
C GLY A 35 -19.37 -20.29 11.67
N ARG A 36 -18.41 -21.17 11.96
CA ARG A 36 -18.39 -21.95 13.22
C ARG A 36 -18.17 -21.07 14.44
N ARG A 37 -17.55 -19.91 14.25
CA ARG A 37 -17.31 -18.92 15.29
C ARG A 37 -17.51 -17.53 14.71
N SER A 38 -18.15 -16.63 15.46
CA SER A 38 -18.31 -15.24 15.07
C SER A 38 -17.10 -14.42 15.51
N ALA A 39 -16.55 -13.62 14.58
CA ALA A 39 -15.54 -12.63 14.91
C ALA A 39 -16.22 -11.37 15.50
N SER A 40 -15.56 -10.73 16.46
CA SER A 40 -16.02 -9.44 16.97
C SER A 40 -15.93 -8.36 15.87
N PRO A 41 -16.71 -7.26 15.96
CA PRO A 41 -16.58 -6.16 15.01
C PRO A 41 -15.14 -5.64 14.88
N ALA A 42 -14.42 -5.53 15.99
CA ALA A 42 -13.01 -5.11 15.99
C ALA A 42 -12.11 -6.12 15.25
N MET A 43 -12.36 -7.41 15.42
CA MET A 43 -11.61 -8.46 14.71
C MET A 43 -11.93 -8.44 13.21
N VAL A 44 -13.18 -8.24 12.83
CA VAL A 44 -13.57 -8.09 11.42
C VAL A 44 -12.83 -6.93 10.77
N GLU A 45 -12.74 -5.79 11.46
CA GLU A 45 -11.99 -4.62 10.94
C GLU A 45 -10.48 -4.88 10.84
N ARG A 46 -9.89 -5.58 11.81
CA ARG A 46 -8.48 -6.00 11.72
C ARG A 46 -8.21 -6.90 10.52
N ILE A 47 -9.08 -7.87 10.30
CA ILE A 47 -8.98 -8.79 9.15
C ILE A 47 -9.14 -8.00 7.85
N ARG A 48 -10.13 -7.14 7.78
CA ARG A 48 -10.39 -6.31 6.59
C ARG A 48 -9.21 -5.39 6.27
N HIS A 49 -8.64 -4.76 7.28
CA HIS A 49 -7.45 -3.92 7.13
C HIS A 49 -6.24 -4.70 6.60
N ALA A 50 -6.03 -5.93 7.11
CA ALA A 50 -4.94 -6.79 6.66
C ALA A 50 -5.09 -7.30 5.21
N MET A 51 -6.30 -7.26 4.65
CA MET A 51 -6.57 -7.61 3.25
C MET A 51 -6.46 -6.41 2.30
N ARG A 52 -6.27 -5.21 2.83
CA ARG A 52 -6.23 -3.97 2.04
C ARG A 52 -4.94 -3.91 1.23
N ARG A 53 -5.07 -3.60 -0.05
CA ARG A 53 -3.92 -3.43 -0.94
C ARG A 53 -3.44 -1.97 -0.95
N PRO A 54 -2.17 -1.72 -1.26
CA PRO A 54 -1.67 -0.36 -1.45
C PRO A 54 -2.47 0.46 -2.46
N SER A 55 -2.91 -0.14 -3.56
CA SER A 55 -3.75 0.51 -4.57
C SER A 55 -5.09 0.99 -4.01
N ASP A 56 -5.72 0.23 -3.11
CA ASP A 56 -6.97 0.60 -2.47
C ASP A 56 -6.76 1.80 -1.52
N ALA A 57 -5.70 1.76 -0.72
CA ALA A 57 -5.33 2.84 0.19
C ALA A 57 -5.02 4.14 -0.58
N LEU A 58 -4.28 4.03 -1.68
CA LEU A 58 -3.96 5.16 -2.54
C LEU A 58 -5.22 5.77 -3.16
N ALA A 59 -6.14 4.94 -3.67
CA ALA A 59 -7.37 5.42 -4.29
C ALA A 59 -8.23 6.24 -3.33
N GLU A 60 -8.31 5.82 -2.06
CA GLU A 60 -9.06 6.54 -1.03
C GLU A 60 -8.43 7.87 -0.62
N HIS A 61 -7.11 7.99 -0.66
CA HIS A 61 -6.34 9.13 -0.14
C HIS A 61 -5.53 9.87 -1.20
N ARG A 62 -5.86 9.70 -2.47
CA ARG A 62 -5.08 10.26 -3.60
C ARG A 62 -4.81 11.76 -3.46
N GLY A 63 -5.81 12.54 -3.11
CA GLY A 63 -5.68 13.99 -2.90
C GLY A 63 -4.75 14.36 -1.75
N GLU A 64 -4.86 13.65 -0.63
CA GLU A 64 -4.00 13.84 0.54
C GLU A 64 -2.56 13.45 0.25
N VAL A 65 -2.34 12.37 -0.49
CA VAL A 65 -1.00 11.94 -0.94
C VAL A 65 -0.34 13.03 -1.78
N ARG A 66 -1.06 13.56 -2.76
CA ARG A 66 -0.58 14.69 -3.59
C ARG A 66 -0.22 15.90 -2.74
N SER A 67 -1.06 16.25 -1.79
CA SER A 67 -0.85 17.40 -0.89
C SER A 67 0.40 17.23 -0.02
N ILE A 68 0.62 16.05 0.52
CA ILE A 68 1.82 15.74 1.31
C ILE A 68 3.08 15.88 0.45
N ILE A 69 3.09 15.28 -0.73
CA ILE A 69 4.23 15.35 -1.65
C ILE A 69 4.54 16.81 -2.04
N ALA A 70 3.53 17.58 -2.40
CA ALA A 70 3.68 19.00 -2.75
C ALA A 70 4.18 19.84 -1.58
N ARG A 71 3.70 19.59 -0.37
CA ARG A 71 4.10 20.30 0.84
C ARG A 71 5.60 20.18 1.14
N TYR A 72 6.19 19.04 0.81
CA TYR A 72 7.64 18.82 0.94
C TYR A 72 8.44 19.25 -0.29
N GLY A 73 7.82 19.95 -1.24
CA GLY A 73 8.49 20.52 -2.40
C GLY A 73 8.77 19.54 -3.54
N ALA A 74 8.30 18.31 -3.46
CA ALA A 74 8.43 17.34 -4.54
C ALA A 74 7.32 17.55 -5.59
N GLU A 75 7.65 17.23 -6.84
CA GLU A 75 6.80 17.48 -8.00
C GLU A 75 6.59 16.22 -8.83
N ARG A 76 5.57 16.24 -9.68
CA ARG A 76 5.25 15.21 -10.66
C ARG A 76 5.17 13.80 -10.03
N PRO A 77 4.32 13.60 -9.02
CA PRO A 77 4.19 12.30 -8.39
C PRO A 77 3.62 11.27 -9.37
N ARG A 78 4.26 10.12 -9.43
CA ARG A 78 3.87 8.97 -10.27
C ARG A 78 4.00 7.70 -9.45
N VAL A 79 3.20 6.71 -9.78
CA VAL A 79 3.25 5.38 -9.18
C VAL A 79 3.96 4.45 -10.15
N PHE A 80 4.83 3.58 -9.65
CA PHE A 80 5.45 2.52 -10.42
C PHE A 80 5.38 1.19 -9.65
N GLY A 81 6.03 0.16 -10.13
CA GLY A 81 6.04 -1.15 -9.49
C GLY A 81 4.71 -1.88 -9.58
N SER A 82 4.44 -2.76 -8.62
CA SER A 82 3.26 -3.65 -8.63
C SER A 82 1.93 -2.90 -8.67
N VAL A 83 1.83 -1.75 -7.99
CA VAL A 83 0.62 -0.92 -8.01
C VAL A 83 0.33 -0.38 -9.41
N ALA A 84 1.35 0.11 -10.11
CA ALA A 84 1.21 0.63 -11.47
C ALA A 84 0.78 -0.45 -12.46
N ARG A 85 1.24 -1.69 -12.26
CA ARG A 85 0.88 -2.84 -13.09
C ARG A 85 -0.46 -3.48 -12.74
N GLY A 86 -1.08 -3.06 -11.63
CA GLY A 86 -2.31 -3.68 -11.12
C GLY A 86 -2.09 -5.08 -10.52
N GLU A 87 -0.88 -5.36 -10.05
CA GLU A 87 -0.45 -6.66 -9.52
C GLU A 87 -0.18 -6.64 -8.01
N ASP A 88 -0.49 -5.54 -7.33
CA ASP A 88 -0.22 -5.40 -5.90
C ASP A 88 -1.10 -6.33 -5.05
N THR A 89 -0.52 -6.75 -3.94
CA THR A 89 -1.16 -7.57 -2.91
C THR A 89 -1.11 -6.81 -1.58
N PRO A 90 -1.81 -7.28 -0.54
CA PRO A 90 -1.73 -6.64 0.79
C PRO A 90 -0.33 -6.59 1.40
N THR A 91 0.62 -7.37 0.89
CA THR A 91 2.01 -7.36 1.34
C THR A 91 2.95 -6.57 0.42
N SER A 92 2.42 -5.95 -0.63
CA SER A 92 3.19 -5.12 -1.55
C SER A 92 3.45 -3.75 -0.95
N ASP A 93 4.56 -3.12 -1.37
CA ASP A 93 4.86 -1.73 -1.07
C ASP A 93 4.19 -0.82 -2.09
N LEU A 94 4.02 0.44 -1.74
CA LEU A 94 3.63 1.48 -2.66
C LEU A 94 4.89 2.21 -3.14
N ASP A 95 5.17 2.11 -4.43
CA ASP A 95 6.34 2.73 -5.05
C ASP A 95 5.95 4.04 -5.72
N ILE A 96 6.52 5.15 -5.26
CA ILE A 96 6.24 6.50 -5.77
C ILE A 96 7.52 7.12 -6.34
N LEU A 97 7.40 7.66 -7.53
CA LEU A 97 8.45 8.41 -8.21
C LEU A 97 8.10 9.90 -8.21
N VAL A 98 9.03 10.73 -7.79
CA VAL A 98 8.86 12.19 -7.74
C VAL A 98 10.05 12.90 -8.38
N VAL A 99 9.85 14.16 -8.71
CA VAL A 99 10.95 15.09 -9.06
C VAL A 99 11.21 15.95 -7.83
N VAL A 100 12.46 15.96 -7.38
CA VAL A 100 12.89 16.80 -6.24
C VAL A 100 13.70 17.97 -6.79
N PRO A 101 13.15 19.19 -6.77
CA PRO A 101 13.88 20.38 -7.19
C PRO A 101 15.09 20.66 -6.30
N ARG A 102 16.06 21.38 -6.83
CA ARG A 102 17.22 21.83 -6.05
C ARG A 102 16.76 22.64 -4.84
N GLY A 103 17.29 22.31 -3.66
CA GLY A 103 16.93 22.94 -2.39
C GLY A 103 15.88 22.22 -1.57
N SER A 104 15.18 21.23 -2.14
CA SER A 104 14.15 20.43 -1.44
C SER A 104 14.66 19.09 -0.91
N ALA A 105 15.93 18.76 -1.10
CA ALA A 105 16.52 17.47 -0.69
C ALA A 105 16.43 17.20 0.81
N TRP A 106 16.44 18.23 1.62
CA TRP A 106 16.39 18.13 3.09
C TRP A 106 15.06 17.56 3.62
N THR A 107 13.97 17.81 2.91
CA THR A 107 12.62 17.40 3.33
C THR A 107 12.16 16.11 2.67
N PHE A 108 12.86 15.67 1.62
CA PHE A 108 12.51 14.48 0.84
C PHE A 108 12.35 13.22 1.70
N GLY A 109 13.25 13.00 2.66
CA GLY A 109 13.21 11.82 3.53
C GLY A 109 11.99 11.75 4.47
N ARG A 110 11.21 12.81 4.59
CA ARG A 110 10.00 12.86 5.42
C ARG A 110 8.75 12.41 4.68
N ILE A 111 8.80 12.35 3.35
CA ILE A 111 7.62 12.03 2.54
C ILE A 111 7.16 10.60 2.82
N ALA A 112 8.03 9.60 2.72
CA ALA A 112 7.68 8.21 2.91
C ALA A 112 7.07 7.92 4.30
N PRO A 113 7.67 8.33 5.43
CA PRO A 113 7.08 8.10 6.74
C PRO A 113 5.70 8.74 6.92
N GLU A 114 5.46 9.92 6.38
CA GLU A 114 4.16 10.59 6.48
C GLU A 114 3.10 9.91 5.62
N LEU A 115 3.46 9.44 4.42
CA LEU A 115 2.56 8.64 3.60
C LEU A 115 2.24 7.29 4.23
N GLU A 116 3.21 6.65 4.85
CA GLU A 116 3.01 5.39 5.58
C GLU A 116 2.03 5.57 6.75
N ALA A 117 2.15 6.67 7.49
CA ALA A 117 1.23 7.00 8.57
C ALA A 117 -0.20 7.23 8.07
N LEU A 118 -0.37 7.85 6.90
CA LEU A 118 -1.67 8.07 6.27
C LEU A 118 -2.29 6.79 5.71
N LEU A 119 -1.49 6.01 5.00
CA LEU A 119 -1.98 4.90 4.16
C LEU A 119 -1.98 3.55 4.89
N GLY A 120 -1.16 3.39 5.93
CA GLY A 120 -1.01 2.12 6.64
C GLY A 120 -0.32 1.03 5.83
N VAL A 121 0.46 1.40 4.81
CA VAL A 121 1.26 0.49 3.98
C VAL A 121 2.69 0.99 3.89
N GLU A 122 3.64 0.12 3.57
CA GLU A 122 5.02 0.55 3.30
C GLU A 122 5.08 1.38 2.01
N VAL A 123 5.82 2.47 2.05
CA VAL A 123 5.96 3.41 0.94
C VAL A 123 7.42 3.66 0.62
N ASP A 124 7.81 3.39 -0.63
CA ASP A 124 9.10 3.75 -1.18
C ASP A 124 8.95 4.99 -2.06
N VAL A 125 9.68 6.05 -1.74
CA VAL A 125 9.70 7.27 -2.53
C VAL A 125 11.07 7.43 -3.19
N VAL A 126 11.08 7.47 -4.51
CA VAL A 126 12.30 7.57 -5.33
C VAL A 126 12.31 8.89 -6.07
N SER A 127 13.46 9.58 -6.05
CA SER A 127 13.67 10.77 -6.85
C SER A 127 14.11 10.41 -8.26
N GLU A 128 13.48 11.04 -9.27
CA GLU A 128 13.83 10.84 -10.67
C GLU A 128 15.32 11.16 -10.95
N GLY A 129 15.85 12.19 -10.30
CA GLY A 129 17.28 12.56 -10.43
C GLY A 129 18.25 11.54 -9.85
N GLY A 130 17.79 10.63 -8.99
CA GLY A 130 18.58 9.53 -8.44
C GLY A 130 18.58 8.27 -9.29
N LEU A 131 17.82 8.24 -10.39
CA LEU A 131 17.74 7.08 -11.28
C LEU A 131 18.89 7.08 -12.27
N HIS A 132 19.64 5.97 -12.29
CA HIS A 132 20.73 5.76 -13.21
C HIS A 132 20.56 4.46 -13.99
N GLY A 133 20.87 4.47 -15.29
CA GLY A 133 21.02 3.31 -16.16
C GLY A 133 19.94 2.23 -16.04
N ARG A 134 20.16 1.25 -15.19
CA ARG A 134 19.28 0.08 -14.99
C ARG A 134 17.89 0.40 -14.48
N TYR A 135 17.64 1.60 -13.97
CA TYR A 135 16.35 2.04 -13.44
C TYR A 135 15.48 2.78 -14.46
N ARG A 136 15.91 2.89 -15.70
CA ARG A 136 15.13 3.56 -16.76
C ARG A 136 13.76 2.93 -16.99
N GLY A 137 13.61 1.64 -16.76
CA GLY A 137 12.32 0.94 -16.83
C GLY A 137 11.27 1.51 -15.88
N ILE A 138 11.67 2.11 -14.76
CA ILE A 138 10.76 2.77 -13.82
C ILE A 138 10.06 3.97 -14.49
N LEU A 139 10.78 4.76 -15.29
CA LEU A 139 10.21 5.90 -15.99
C LEU A 139 9.18 5.47 -17.04
N ASP A 140 9.42 4.38 -17.73
CA ASP A 140 8.51 3.84 -18.74
C ASP A 140 7.23 3.27 -18.14
N GLU A 141 7.33 2.68 -16.94
CA GLU A 141 6.22 2.05 -16.21
C GLU A 141 5.39 3.07 -15.42
N ALA A 142 5.99 4.18 -14.98
CA ALA A 142 5.39 5.10 -14.04
C ALA A 142 4.13 5.77 -14.60
N VAL A 143 3.08 5.79 -13.76
CA VAL A 143 1.76 6.34 -14.08
C VAL A 143 1.49 7.55 -13.18
N PRO A 144 1.01 8.69 -13.72
CA PRO A 144 0.67 9.84 -12.88
C PRO A 144 -0.31 9.50 -11.77
N LEU A 145 -0.08 10.10 -10.62
CA LEU A 145 -0.93 9.99 -9.44
C LEU A 145 -2.23 10.75 -9.62
#